data_3e3247a6c9b1091fda70ace73f802f5a
#
_entry.id   3e3247a6c9b1091fda70ace73f802f5a
#
_cell.length_a   1.000
_cell.length_b   1.000
_cell.length_c   1.000
_cell.angle_alpha   90.00
_cell.angle_beta   90.00
_cell.angle_gamma   90.00
#
_symmetry.space_group_name_H-M   'P 1'
#
loop_
_entity.id
_entity.type
_entity.pdbx_description
1 polymer ?
#
loop_
_entity_poly.entity_id
_entity_poly.type
_entity_poly.pdbx_seq_one_letter_code
_entity_poly.pdbx_strand_id
1 'polypeptide(L)'
;MKPTTTPVRTILFIAAALFITAGFSRATGFDWENLQSDIHGVGELTDQNVVNPWGIAHSASETIFVVDNGAGVATEYFEDGRTAPSFANPHIITIPRSVVNTEGANPTGVVWNSTSSFGVSNGTSTLPAKLIFVSEDGMISGWNPNLNNTHAFRAVDRGATGAIYKGVATGVTNSHNFLYVTNFHAGHVETYNENFVLQATGFPFADSNIPAGYAPFGIRNFNGNVIVTYAKQDADREDDVPCPGCGFIDVFNTHGQLLRRLVSQGHLNAPWGLEIANGQLWVGNFGDGRINVYDAGNGSFLGTPRDVFNIPLQFDGLWGLFGDDGFVYFTAGIADEEHGIFGVIF
;
A
#
# COMPACT_ATOMS: atom_id res chain seq x y z
N MET A 1 29.29 10.61 -48.04
CA MET A 1 29.35 10.40 -46.62
C MET A 1 28.01 9.82 -46.17
N LYS A 2 27.98 8.57 -45.75
CA LYS A 2 26.76 7.89 -45.23
C LYS A 2 26.72 8.13 -43.73
N PRO A 3 25.57 8.41 -43.13
CA PRO A 3 25.45 8.49 -41.67
C PRO A 3 25.47 7.05 -41.08
N THR A 4 26.33 6.84 -40.12
CA THR A 4 26.40 5.61 -39.31
C THR A 4 25.34 5.70 -38.22
N THR A 5 24.31 4.87 -38.33
CA THR A 5 23.34 4.64 -37.25
C THR A 5 23.90 3.66 -36.24
N THR A 6 24.06 4.10 -35.01
CA THR A 6 24.40 3.25 -33.85
C THR A 6 23.15 2.45 -33.48
N PRO A 7 23.22 1.13 -33.28
CA PRO A 7 22.06 0.34 -32.89
C PRO A 7 21.78 0.56 -31.39
N VAL A 8 20.53 0.93 -31.11
CA VAL A 8 19.94 0.87 -29.78
C VAL A 8 19.92 -0.60 -29.36
N ARG A 9 20.62 -0.95 -28.31
CA ARG A 9 20.55 -2.29 -27.71
C ARG A 9 19.25 -2.40 -26.92
N THR A 10 18.26 -3.01 -27.54
CA THR A 10 17.08 -3.56 -26.84
C THR A 10 17.59 -4.72 -25.97
N ILE A 11 17.59 -4.56 -24.66
CA ILE A 11 17.84 -5.65 -23.73
C ILE A 11 16.55 -6.47 -23.68
N LEU A 12 16.53 -7.55 -24.45
CA LEU A 12 15.47 -8.54 -24.43
C LEU A 12 15.75 -9.43 -23.21
N PHE A 13 14.86 -9.42 -22.22
CA PHE A 13 14.84 -10.45 -21.20
C PHE A 13 14.44 -11.78 -21.87
N ILE A 14 15.43 -12.56 -22.27
CA ILE A 14 15.18 -13.92 -22.74
C ILE A 14 15.15 -14.81 -21.50
N ALA A 15 13.94 -15.15 -21.05
CA ALA A 15 13.75 -16.32 -20.22
C ALA A 15 14.15 -17.54 -21.05
N ALA A 16 15.39 -18.00 -20.95
CA ALA A 16 15.87 -19.20 -21.60
C ALA A 16 15.24 -20.42 -20.91
N ALA A 17 14.09 -20.86 -21.41
CA ALA A 17 13.54 -22.17 -21.09
C ALA A 17 14.42 -23.24 -21.75
N LEU A 18 15.43 -23.71 -21.02
CA LEU A 18 16.21 -24.89 -21.42
C LEU A 18 15.46 -26.14 -20.93
N PHE A 19 14.73 -26.79 -21.82
CA PHE A 19 14.18 -28.13 -21.59
C PHE A 19 15.32 -29.15 -21.49
N ILE A 20 15.77 -29.45 -20.28
CA ILE A 20 16.51 -30.67 -19.97
C ILE A 20 15.56 -31.60 -19.23
N THR A 21 15.11 -32.66 -19.88
CA THR A 21 14.33 -33.75 -19.27
C THR A 21 15.25 -34.60 -18.38
N ALA A 22 15.50 -34.14 -17.17
CA ALA A 22 15.92 -34.96 -16.05
C ALA A 22 14.99 -34.59 -14.90
N GLY A 23 14.27 -35.58 -14.35
CA GLY A 23 13.25 -35.41 -13.34
C GLY A 23 13.78 -34.88 -12.01
N PHE A 24 14.05 -33.58 -11.96
CA PHE A 24 14.15 -32.83 -10.75
C PHE A 24 12.82 -32.09 -10.55
N SER A 25 12.09 -32.48 -9.51
CA SER A 25 11.02 -31.66 -8.97
C SER A 25 11.64 -30.28 -8.71
N ARG A 26 11.25 -29.29 -9.53
CA ARG A 26 11.65 -27.90 -9.30
C ARG A 26 11.05 -27.54 -7.94
N ALA A 27 11.86 -27.20 -6.97
CA ALA A 27 11.40 -26.58 -5.73
C ALA A 27 10.60 -25.34 -6.17
N THR A 28 9.30 -25.35 -5.93
CA THR A 28 8.40 -24.23 -6.22
C THR A 28 8.54 -23.24 -5.06
N GLY A 29 9.68 -22.57 -4.96
CA GLY A 29 9.93 -21.49 -4.02
C GLY A 29 9.83 -20.16 -4.75
N PHE A 30 9.57 -19.11 -4.00
CA PHE A 30 9.68 -17.74 -4.47
C PHE A 30 11.12 -17.26 -4.34
N ASP A 31 11.48 -16.27 -5.15
CA ASP A 31 12.68 -15.47 -4.95
C ASP A 31 12.26 -14.03 -4.69
N TRP A 32 13.14 -13.19 -4.19
CA TRP A 32 12.83 -11.78 -3.99
C TRP A 32 14.08 -10.92 -4.18
N GLU A 33 13.88 -9.65 -4.46
CA GLU A 33 14.93 -8.66 -4.62
C GLU A 33 14.54 -7.36 -3.92
N ASN A 34 15.48 -6.77 -3.18
CA ASN A 34 15.33 -5.44 -2.64
C ASN A 34 15.74 -4.44 -3.73
N LEU A 35 14.78 -3.79 -4.34
CA LEU A 35 14.98 -2.88 -5.46
C LEU A 35 15.60 -1.55 -5.00
N GLN A 36 15.05 -0.98 -3.93
CA GLN A 36 15.49 0.29 -3.35
C GLN A 36 15.64 0.17 -1.84
N SER A 37 16.60 0.91 -1.27
CA SER A 37 16.73 1.14 0.18
C SER A 37 17.46 2.46 0.40
N ASP A 38 17.23 3.11 1.54
CA ASP A 38 18.03 4.26 2.00
C ASP A 38 19.43 3.85 2.49
N ILE A 39 19.62 2.56 2.80
CA ILE A 39 20.91 2.00 3.19
C ILE A 39 21.67 1.48 1.97
N HIS A 40 22.87 2.02 1.74
CA HIS A 40 23.71 1.55 0.64
C HIS A 40 24.05 0.05 0.77
N GLY A 41 23.76 -0.71 -0.31
CA GLY A 41 24.06 -2.15 -0.40
C GLY A 41 23.00 -3.06 0.24
N VAL A 42 21.88 -2.52 0.72
CA VAL A 42 20.70 -3.28 1.14
C VAL A 42 19.73 -3.49 -0.04
N GLY A 43 19.52 -2.46 -0.84
CA GLY A 43 18.81 -2.54 -2.13
C GLY A 43 19.81 -2.57 -3.29
N GLU A 44 19.34 -3.01 -4.48
CA GLU A 44 20.08 -2.91 -5.74
C GLU A 44 20.44 -1.45 -6.05
N LEU A 45 19.54 -0.54 -5.72
CA LEU A 45 19.72 0.90 -5.83
C LEU A 45 19.54 1.58 -4.47
N THR A 46 20.05 2.80 -4.32
CA THR A 46 19.95 3.57 -3.06
C THR A 46 19.17 4.85 -3.30
N ASP A 47 18.07 5.03 -2.58
CA ASP A 47 17.32 6.28 -2.52
C ASP A 47 17.11 6.67 -1.04
N GLN A 48 17.70 7.80 -0.63
CA GLN A 48 17.67 8.29 0.75
C GLN A 48 16.26 8.67 1.23
N ASN A 49 15.26 8.68 0.34
CA ASN A 49 13.88 8.95 0.72
C ASN A 49 13.11 7.70 1.16
N VAL A 50 13.58 6.50 0.82
CA VAL A 50 12.93 5.23 1.18
C VAL A 50 13.13 4.95 2.67
N VAL A 51 12.53 5.76 3.53
CA VAL A 51 12.55 5.62 4.98
C VAL A 51 11.17 5.22 5.46
N ASN A 52 11.07 4.05 6.11
CA ASN A 52 9.82 3.48 6.59
C ASN A 52 8.71 3.54 5.50
N PRO A 53 8.90 2.91 4.34
CA PRO A 53 7.92 2.96 3.25
C PRO A 53 6.70 2.09 3.55
N TRP A 54 5.48 2.64 3.35
CA TRP A 54 4.23 1.96 3.64
C TRP A 54 3.43 1.62 2.38
N GLY A 55 2.66 2.57 1.87
CA GLY A 55 1.71 2.37 0.78
C GLY A 55 2.36 2.27 -0.59
N ILE A 56 1.77 1.44 -1.46
CA ILE A 56 2.17 1.27 -2.85
C ILE A 56 0.95 1.54 -3.74
N ALA A 57 1.15 2.34 -4.81
CA ALA A 57 0.16 2.52 -5.84
C ALA A 57 0.80 2.43 -7.24
N HIS A 58 0.10 1.79 -8.18
CA HIS A 58 0.53 1.68 -9.56
C HIS A 58 -0.20 2.70 -10.43
N SER A 59 0.54 3.40 -11.28
CA SER A 59 -0.02 4.37 -12.21
C SER A 59 -0.48 3.70 -13.51
N ALA A 60 -1.31 4.41 -14.26
CA ALA A 60 -1.67 3.97 -15.61
C ALA A 60 -0.51 4.02 -16.62
N SER A 61 0.63 4.57 -16.24
CA SER A 61 1.86 4.69 -17.05
C SER A 61 2.96 3.69 -16.66
N GLU A 62 2.59 2.62 -15.98
CA GLU A 62 3.51 1.53 -15.59
C GLU A 62 4.63 1.99 -14.65
N THR A 63 4.33 2.95 -13.77
CA THR A 63 5.23 3.38 -12.69
C THR A 63 4.59 3.09 -11.34
N ILE A 64 5.43 2.80 -10.36
CA ILE A 64 5.05 2.48 -8.99
C ILE A 64 5.36 3.69 -8.10
N PHE A 65 4.37 4.13 -7.34
CA PHE A 65 4.54 5.13 -6.31
C PHE A 65 4.61 4.45 -4.95
N VAL A 66 5.63 4.79 -4.20
CA VAL A 66 5.87 4.35 -2.83
C VAL A 66 5.69 5.53 -1.90
N VAL A 67 5.02 5.32 -0.78
CA VAL A 67 4.80 6.35 0.23
C VAL A 67 5.77 6.14 1.37
N ASP A 68 6.68 7.09 1.55
CA ASP A 68 7.79 7.02 2.49
C ASP A 68 7.39 7.78 3.77
N ASN A 69 6.88 7.03 4.76
CA ASN A 69 6.32 7.57 6.00
C ASN A 69 7.36 8.41 6.76
N GLY A 70 8.55 7.87 6.98
CA GLY A 70 9.62 8.55 7.72
C GLY A 70 10.19 9.78 7.01
N ALA A 71 10.09 9.84 5.67
CA ALA A 71 10.55 10.98 4.88
C ALA A 71 9.46 12.03 4.60
N GLY A 72 8.17 11.69 4.80
CA GLY A 72 7.05 12.59 4.53
C GLY A 72 6.81 12.87 3.05
N VAL A 73 7.19 11.94 2.18
CA VAL A 73 7.12 12.08 0.72
C VAL A 73 6.49 10.86 0.06
N ALA A 74 6.27 10.93 -1.23
CA ALA A 74 6.11 9.75 -2.08
C ALA A 74 7.17 9.80 -3.19
N THR A 75 7.72 8.64 -3.51
CA THR A 75 8.72 8.43 -4.55
C THR A 75 8.13 7.64 -5.72
N GLU A 76 8.65 7.83 -6.93
CA GLU A 76 8.16 7.17 -8.14
C GLU A 76 9.27 6.33 -8.77
N TYR A 77 8.98 5.08 -9.05
CA TYR A 77 9.90 4.09 -9.61
C TYR A 77 9.30 3.40 -10.83
N PHE A 78 10.16 2.88 -11.71
CA PHE A 78 9.78 1.83 -12.65
C PHE A 78 9.71 0.47 -11.93
N GLU A 79 9.10 -0.51 -12.56
CA GLU A 79 8.95 -1.87 -12.03
C GLU A 79 10.29 -2.56 -11.69
N ASP A 80 11.38 -2.17 -12.34
CA ASP A 80 12.74 -2.64 -12.05
C ASP A 80 13.44 -1.84 -10.93
N GLY A 81 12.73 -1.03 -10.19
CA GLY A 81 13.21 -0.21 -9.09
C GLY A 81 13.95 1.07 -9.50
N ARG A 82 14.20 1.28 -10.78
CA ARG A 82 14.87 2.52 -11.22
C ARG A 82 13.97 3.72 -11.00
N THR A 83 14.55 4.83 -10.58
CA THR A 83 13.82 6.08 -10.35
C THR A 83 13.17 6.62 -11.63
N ALA A 84 11.89 6.97 -11.58
CA ALA A 84 11.16 7.59 -12.66
C ALA A 84 11.07 9.13 -12.43
N PRO A 85 10.97 9.97 -13.47
CA PRO A 85 11.10 9.69 -14.91
C PRO A 85 12.55 9.64 -15.41
N SER A 86 13.55 9.87 -14.59
CA SER A 86 14.94 9.79 -15.00
C SER A 86 15.83 9.23 -13.90
N PHE A 87 16.84 8.46 -14.27
CA PHE A 87 17.80 7.82 -13.37
C PHE A 87 18.64 8.77 -12.53
N ALA A 88 18.65 10.06 -12.84
CA ALA A 88 19.52 11.05 -12.19
C ALA A 88 18.84 11.80 -11.04
N ASN A 89 17.50 11.85 -11.04
CA ASN A 89 16.72 12.53 -10.01
C ASN A 89 15.43 11.75 -9.78
N PRO A 90 15.23 11.10 -8.62
CA PRO A 90 13.96 10.49 -8.30
C PRO A 90 12.85 11.54 -8.32
N HIS A 91 11.69 11.18 -8.83
CA HIS A 91 10.51 12.03 -8.74
C HIS A 91 9.98 11.95 -7.31
N ILE A 92 10.04 13.06 -6.61
CA ILE A 92 9.65 13.16 -5.20
C ILE A 92 8.45 14.08 -5.09
N ILE A 93 7.41 13.60 -4.42
CA ILE A 93 6.19 14.35 -4.12
C ILE A 93 6.14 14.61 -2.63
N THR A 94 6.31 15.86 -2.22
CA THR A 94 6.16 16.26 -0.82
C THR A 94 4.69 16.19 -0.41
N ILE A 95 4.41 15.52 0.71
CA ILE A 95 3.07 15.36 1.27
C ILE A 95 2.83 16.41 2.35
N PRO A 96 1.72 17.18 2.28
CA PRO A 96 1.43 18.20 3.28
C PRO A 96 0.98 17.57 4.59
N ARG A 97 1.49 18.08 5.70
CA ARG A 97 1.04 17.71 7.04
C ARG A 97 -0.22 18.47 7.46
N SER A 98 -0.91 17.98 8.49
CA SER A 98 -1.99 18.69 9.17
C SER A 98 -1.51 20.04 9.73
N VAL A 99 -2.43 21.00 9.82
CA VAL A 99 -2.10 22.33 10.36
C VAL A 99 -1.80 22.32 11.86
N VAL A 100 -2.24 21.28 12.57
CA VAL A 100 -1.99 21.13 14.00
C VAL A 100 -0.73 20.29 14.29
N ASN A 101 -0.19 19.61 13.30
CA ASN A 101 1.04 18.83 13.44
C ASN A 101 2.27 19.71 13.23
N THR A 102 3.27 19.58 14.10
CA THR A 102 4.54 20.31 14.03
C THR A 102 5.70 19.44 13.55
N GLU A 103 5.50 18.12 13.46
CA GLU A 103 6.49 17.12 13.04
C GLU A 103 6.39 16.81 11.55
N GLY A 104 6.47 15.58 11.13
CA GLY A 104 6.35 15.14 9.74
C GLY A 104 4.90 14.97 9.27
N ALA A 105 4.69 14.71 7.98
CA ALA A 105 3.39 14.36 7.44
C ALA A 105 3.00 12.90 7.76
N ASN A 106 3.98 12.01 7.93
CA ASN A 106 3.85 10.57 8.23
C ASN A 106 2.79 9.87 7.34
N PRO A 107 2.94 9.94 6.01
CA PRO A 107 1.97 9.35 5.09
C PRO A 107 2.00 7.82 5.16
N THR A 108 0.82 7.19 5.05
CA THR A 108 0.63 5.75 5.21
C THR A 108 0.04 5.09 3.97
N GLY A 109 -1.21 5.37 3.64
CA GLY A 109 -1.89 4.78 2.51
C GLY A 109 -1.88 5.66 1.27
N VAL A 110 -1.90 5.03 0.10
CA VAL A 110 -2.00 5.71 -1.19
C VAL A 110 -2.89 4.94 -2.15
N VAL A 111 -3.65 5.65 -2.98
CA VAL A 111 -4.40 5.07 -4.10
C VAL A 111 -4.22 5.89 -5.36
N TRP A 112 -4.14 5.19 -6.51
CA TRP A 112 -4.26 5.80 -7.82
C TRP A 112 -5.73 6.09 -8.14
N ASN A 113 -6.02 7.33 -8.55
CA ASN A 113 -7.36 7.75 -8.99
C ASN A 113 -7.39 7.92 -10.50
N SER A 114 -8.07 7.02 -11.19
CA SER A 114 -8.30 7.08 -12.63
C SER A 114 -9.57 7.88 -13.03
N THR A 115 -10.32 8.40 -12.03
CA THR A 115 -11.60 9.09 -12.25
C THR A 115 -11.42 10.59 -12.42
N SER A 116 -12.50 11.29 -12.78
CA SER A 116 -12.58 12.76 -12.79
C SER A 116 -12.97 13.38 -11.45
N SER A 117 -13.16 12.53 -10.41
CA SER A 117 -13.52 12.94 -9.05
C SER A 117 -12.31 13.33 -8.22
N PHE A 118 -12.53 13.74 -6.98
CA PHE A 118 -11.48 14.05 -6.00
C PHE A 118 -10.59 15.22 -6.43
N GLY A 119 -11.25 16.34 -6.73
CA GLY A 119 -10.56 17.58 -7.16
C GLY A 119 -9.71 18.20 -6.07
N VAL A 120 -8.44 18.52 -6.41
CA VAL A 120 -7.52 19.31 -5.58
C VAL A 120 -7.12 20.59 -6.29
N SER A 121 -6.74 21.63 -5.54
CA SER A 121 -6.53 22.96 -6.08
C SER A 121 -5.22 23.57 -5.63
N ASN A 122 -4.55 24.28 -6.56
CA ASN A 122 -3.39 25.13 -6.27
C ASN A 122 -3.79 26.61 -5.99
N GLY A 123 -5.10 26.88 -5.81
CA GLY A 123 -5.64 28.23 -5.63
C GLY A 123 -6.01 28.94 -6.93
N THR A 124 -5.52 28.49 -8.09
CA THR A 124 -5.84 29.06 -9.41
C THR A 124 -6.64 28.07 -10.27
N SER A 125 -6.31 26.79 -10.18
CA SER A 125 -6.93 25.70 -10.94
C SER A 125 -7.27 24.55 -10.02
N THR A 126 -8.34 23.82 -10.36
CA THR A 126 -8.74 22.56 -9.69
C THR A 126 -8.73 21.44 -10.71
N LEU A 127 -8.02 20.36 -10.40
CA LEU A 127 -7.94 19.15 -11.22
C LEU A 127 -8.16 17.91 -10.34
N PRO A 128 -8.64 16.80 -10.92
CA PRO A 128 -8.71 15.53 -10.19
C PRO A 128 -7.33 15.12 -9.68
N ALA A 129 -7.22 14.76 -8.42
CA ALA A 129 -6.01 14.12 -7.90
C ALA A 129 -5.71 12.85 -8.71
N LYS A 130 -4.47 12.60 -9.06
CA LYS A 130 -4.00 11.33 -9.64
C LYS A 130 -3.62 10.34 -8.54
N LEU A 131 -2.98 10.85 -7.49
CA LEU A 131 -2.75 10.10 -6.26
C LEU A 131 -3.50 10.77 -5.13
N ILE A 132 -4.06 9.94 -4.25
CA ILE A 132 -4.68 10.37 -2.99
C ILE A 132 -3.92 9.68 -1.87
N PHE A 133 -3.43 10.47 -0.93
CA PHE A 133 -2.65 10.01 0.22
C PHE A 133 -3.43 10.25 1.50
N VAL A 134 -3.20 9.38 2.48
CA VAL A 134 -3.64 9.56 3.87
C VAL A 134 -2.43 9.46 4.80
N SER A 135 -2.51 10.09 5.97
CA SER A 135 -1.39 10.15 6.90
C SER A 135 -1.83 10.06 8.36
N GLU A 136 -0.90 9.70 9.23
CA GLU A 136 -1.15 9.49 10.67
C GLU A 136 -1.56 10.77 11.40
N ASP A 137 -1.24 11.92 10.84
CA ASP A 137 -1.66 13.22 11.38
C ASP A 137 -3.09 13.62 10.99
N GLY A 138 -3.88 12.68 10.43
CA GLY A 138 -5.28 12.88 10.05
C GLY A 138 -5.47 13.69 8.76
N MET A 139 -4.47 13.74 7.89
CA MET A 139 -4.53 14.43 6.62
C MET A 139 -5.01 13.49 5.50
N ILE A 140 -5.85 14.01 4.60
CA ILE A 140 -6.07 13.48 3.26
C ILE A 140 -5.55 14.53 2.29
N SER A 141 -4.64 14.13 1.40
CA SER A 141 -4.09 15.02 0.38
C SER A 141 -4.16 14.38 -1.00
N GLY A 142 -4.08 15.19 -2.03
CA GLY A 142 -4.09 14.69 -3.40
C GLY A 142 -3.06 15.39 -4.27
N TRP A 143 -2.52 14.65 -5.22
CA TRP A 143 -1.52 15.16 -6.15
C TRP A 143 -1.99 15.06 -7.59
N ASN A 144 -1.66 16.11 -8.37
CA ASN A 144 -1.79 16.12 -9.82
C ASN A 144 -0.60 16.86 -10.42
N PRO A 145 0.18 16.24 -11.31
CA PRO A 145 1.40 16.83 -11.86
C PRO A 145 1.16 18.14 -12.64
N ASN A 146 -0.04 18.32 -13.20
CA ASN A 146 -0.39 19.54 -13.93
C ASN A 146 -0.73 20.74 -13.01
N LEU A 147 -0.90 20.50 -11.70
CA LEU A 147 -1.04 21.57 -10.69
C LEU A 147 0.31 21.89 -10.03
N ASN A 148 1.03 20.85 -9.64
CA ASN A 148 2.39 20.93 -9.10
C ASN A 148 3.04 19.55 -9.23
N ASN A 149 4.24 19.50 -9.81
CA ASN A 149 4.92 18.24 -10.08
C ASN A 149 5.53 17.60 -8.82
N THR A 150 5.82 18.39 -7.80
CA THR A 150 6.59 17.96 -6.61
C THR A 150 5.85 18.11 -5.28
N HIS A 151 4.59 18.57 -5.28
CA HIS A 151 3.84 18.80 -4.05
C HIS A 151 2.39 18.36 -4.19
N ALA A 152 1.90 17.59 -3.22
CA ALA A 152 0.48 17.30 -3.05
C ALA A 152 -0.24 18.47 -2.35
N PHE A 153 -1.57 18.49 -2.47
CA PHE A 153 -2.43 19.55 -1.93
C PHE A 153 -3.35 18.95 -0.85
N ARG A 154 -3.57 19.70 0.22
CA ARG A 154 -4.53 19.34 1.28
C ARG A 154 -5.94 19.25 0.71
N ALA A 155 -6.62 18.15 0.97
CA ALA A 155 -8.03 17.95 0.63
C ALA A 155 -8.91 17.95 1.90
N VAL A 156 -8.51 17.22 2.94
CA VAL A 156 -9.20 17.13 4.23
C VAL A 156 -8.15 17.15 5.34
N ASP A 157 -8.40 17.94 6.38
CA ASP A 157 -7.56 17.98 7.59
C ASP A 157 -8.41 17.63 8.82
N ARG A 158 -8.16 16.47 9.40
CA ARG A 158 -8.83 15.94 10.58
C ARG A 158 -7.89 15.85 11.80
N GLY A 159 -6.69 16.38 11.70
CA GLY A 159 -5.70 16.34 12.79
C GLY A 159 -6.24 16.89 14.09
N ALA A 160 -7.00 18.01 14.05
CA ALA A 160 -7.62 18.58 15.27
C ALA A 160 -8.65 17.66 15.95
N THR A 161 -9.08 16.58 15.31
CA THR A 161 -9.98 15.56 15.90
C THR A 161 -9.24 14.35 16.44
N GLY A 162 -7.90 14.33 16.34
CA GLY A 162 -7.07 13.18 16.71
C GLY A 162 -7.21 12.01 15.72
N ALA A 163 -7.60 12.25 14.48
CA ALA A 163 -7.68 11.18 13.49
C ALA A 163 -6.28 10.67 13.16
N ILE A 164 -6.11 9.35 13.11
CA ILE A 164 -4.89 8.65 12.68
C ILE A 164 -5.27 7.71 11.54
N TYR A 165 -4.86 8.06 10.33
CA TYR A 165 -5.21 7.29 9.14
C TYR A 165 -4.10 6.30 8.79
N LYS A 166 -4.47 5.02 8.62
CA LYS A 166 -3.53 3.95 8.31
C LYS A 166 -3.69 3.40 6.88
N GLY A 167 -4.90 3.35 6.35
CA GLY A 167 -5.14 2.79 5.02
C GLY A 167 -6.20 3.56 4.24
N VAL A 168 -6.17 3.44 2.90
CA VAL A 168 -7.10 4.11 1.99
C VAL A 168 -7.47 3.22 0.81
N ALA A 169 -8.74 3.26 0.42
CA ALA A 169 -9.25 2.61 -0.78
C ALA A 169 -10.29 3.47 -1.47
N THR A 170 -10.49 3.28 -2.77
CA THR A 170 -11.57 3.88 -3.52
C THR A 170 -12.65 2.87 -3.87
N GLY A 171 -13.87 3.31 -4.08
CA GLY A 171 -14.96 2.47 -4.56
C GLY A 171 -16.04 3.25 -5.27
N VAL A 172 -16.89 2.52 -5.99
CA VAL A 172 -18.05 3.08 -6.70
C VAL A 172 -19.32 2.54 -6.07
N THR A 173 -20.24 3.44 -5.72
CA THR A 173 -21.53 3.13 -5.14
C THR A 173 -22.58 3.99 -5.81
N ASN A 174 -23.62 3.39 -6.41
CA ASN A 174 -24.68 4.10 -7.14
C ASN A 174 -24.13 5.09 -8.18
N SER A 175 -23.10 4.71 -8.93
CA SER A 175 -22.41 5.54 -9.93
C SER A 175 -21.67 6.76 -9.38
N HIS A 176 -21.47 6.88 -8.07
CA HIS A 176 -20.66 7.89 -7.42
C HIS A 176 -19.37 7.27 -6.88
N ASN A 177 -18.27 8.04 -6.95
CA ASN A 177 -16.98 7.64 -6.42
C ASN A 177 -16.88 8.00 -4.93
N PHE A 178 -16.34 7.06 -4.14
CA PHE A 178 -16.11 7.23 -2.71
C PHE A 178 -14.68 6.86 -2.35
N LEU A 179 -14.19 7.53 -1.31
CA LEU A 179 -12.93 7.22 -0.66
C LEU A 179 -13.24 6.63 0.73
N TYR A 180 -12.63 5.50 1.06
CA TYR A 180 -12.72 4.82 2.34
C TYR A 180 -11.39 4.91 3.04
N VAL A 181 -11.36 5.40 4.27
CA VAL A 181 -10.15 5.67 5.03
C VAL A 181 -10.26 5.02 6.41
N THR A 182 -9.31 4.17 6.76
CA THR A 182 -9.27 3.57 8.10
C THR A 182 -8.77 4.62 9.10
N ASN A 183 -9.66 5.06 10.00
CA ASN A 183 -9.29 5.91 11.14
C ASN A 183 -9.01 4.99 12.32
N PHE A 184 -7.72 4.67 12.51
CA PHE A 184 -7.29 3.72 13.51
C PHE A 184 -7.58 4.19 14.93
N HIS A 185 -7.28 5.46 15.24
CA HIS A 185 -7.56 6.06 16.55
C HIS A 185 -9.05 6.00 16.90
N ALA A 186 -9.91 6.35 15.95
CA ALA A 186 -11.34 6.38 16.17
C ALA A 186 -12.00 4.98 16.10
N GLY A 187 -11.30 3.97 15.58
CA GLY A 187 -11.76 2.59 15.49
C GLY A 187 -12.83 2.34 14.44
N HIS A 188 -12.89 3.15 13.37
CA HIS A 188 -13.85 2.97 12.28
C HIS A 188 -13.29 3.43 10.92
N VAL A 189 -13.97 3.01 9.85
CA VAL A 189 -13.70 3.51 8.50
C VAL A 189 -14.49 4.78 8.25
N GLU A 190 -13.82 5.86 7.88
CA GLU A 190 -14.45 7.09 7.39
C GLU A 190 -14.67 6.99 5.88
N THR A 191 -15.82 7.47 5.42
CA THR A 191 -16.16 7.50 4.00
C THR A 191 -16.29 8.93 3.52
N TYR A 192 -15.67 9.26 2.41
CA TYR A 192 -15.74 10.58 1.78
C TYR A 192 -16.33 10.43 0.38
N ASN A 193 -17.18 11.39 -0.01
CA ASN A 193 -17.72 11.41 -1.37
C ASN A 193 -16.66 11.96 -2.36
N GLU A 194 -17.03 12.03 -3.63
CA GLU A 194 -16.23 12.48 -4.77
C GLU A 194 -15.69 13.92 -4.65
N ASN A 195 -16.19 14.71 -3.69
CA ASN A 195 -15.74 16.07 -3.37
C ASN A 195 -15.02 16.15 -2.02
N PHE A 196 -14.53 15.05 -1.49
CA PHE A 196 -13.89 14.93 -0.18
C PHE A 196 -14.79 15.36 1.01
N VAL A 197 -16.11 15.26 0.87
CA VAL A 197 -17.05 15.54 1.97
C VAL A 197 -17.32 14.25 2.75
N LEU A 198 -17.05 14.30 4.05
CA LEU A 198 -17.28 13.18 4.98
C LEU A 198 -18.76 12.78 5.00
N GLN A 199 -19.03 11.50 4.86
CA GLN A 199 -20.35 10.90 4.91
C GLN A 199 -20.60 10.36 6.33
N ALA A 200 -21.35 11.12 7.13
CA ALA A 200 -21.61 10.75 8.53
C ALA A 200 -22.54 9.53 8.68
N THR A 201 -23.25 9.16 7.62
CA THR A 201 -24.21 8.03 7.61
C THR A 201 -24.21 7.32 6.27
N GLY A 202 -24.75 6.10 6.23
CA GLY A 202 -24.95 5.34 4.99
C GLY A 202 -23.83 4.36 4.65
N PHE A 203 -22.69 4.43 5.34
CA PHE A 203 -21.53 3.56 5.10
C PHE A 203 -21.03 2.99 6.44
N PRO A 204 -21.67 1.95 6.99
CA PRO A 204 -21.41 1.50 8.35
C PRO A 204 -20.00 0.91 8.54
N PHE A 205 -19.44 0.17 7.58
CA PHE A 205 -18.18 -0.56 7.72
C PHE A 205 -17.98 -1.16 9.11
N ALA A 206 -19.01 -1.82 9.63
CA ALA A 206 -19.05 -2.31 11.00
C ALA A 206 -19.30 -3.82 11.06
N ASP A 207 -18.55 -4.49 11.91
CA ASP A 207 -18.83 -5.83 12.41
C ASP A 207 -18.87 -5.80 13.94
N SER A 208 -20.04 -6.04 14.52
CA SER A 208 -20.23 -6.06 15.99
C SER A 208 -19.49 -7.20 16.69
N ASN A 209 -18.91 -8.15 15.94
CA ASN A 209 -18.12 -9.25 16.48
C ASN A 209 -16.61 -8.96 16.52
N ILE A 210 -16.17 -7.77 16.09
CA ILE A 210 -14.80 -7.31 16.34
C ILE A 210 -14.69 -6.99 17.83
N PRO A 211 -13.73 -7.60 18.57
CA PRO A 211 -13.55 -7.31 19.99
C PRO A 211 -13.13 -5.86 20.24
N ALA A 212 -13.47 -5.33 21.40
CA ALA A 212 -12.96 -4.03 21.81
C ALA A 212 -11.42 -4.01 21.84
N GLY A 213 -10.82 -2.88 21.47
CA GLY A 213 -9.35 -2.72 21.37
C GLY A 213 -8.77 -3.18 20.05
N TYR A 214 -9.62 -3.44 19.05
CA TYR A 214 -9.20 -3.62 17.66
C TYR A 214 -9.78 -2.51 16.80
N ALA A 215 -9.02 -2.08 15.81
CA ALA A 215 -9.40 -1.03 14.88
C ALA A 215 -9.11 -1.43 13.42
N PRO A 216 -9.84 -0.86 12.43
CA PRO A 216 -9.53 -1.08 11.02
C PRO A 216 -8.16 -0.50 10.70
N PHE A 217 -7.32 -1.31 10.04
CA PHE A 217 -5.91 -1.04 9.81
C PHE A 217 -5.61 -0.92 8.31
N GLY A 218 -5.43 -2.02 7.59
CA GLY A 218 -5.36 -2.02 6.13
C GLY A 218 -6.75 -2.06 5.49
N ILE A 219 -6.86 -1.53 4.27
CA ILE A 219 -8.10 -1.54 3.49
C ILE A 219 -7.79 -1.57 2.00
N ARG A 220 -8.48 -2.42 1.23
CA ARG A 220 -8.35 -2.45 -0.22
C ARG A 220 -9.64 -2.89 -0.90
N ASN A 221 -9.92 -2.32 -2.07
CA ASN A 221 -11.07 -2.71 -2.88
C ASN A 221 -10.63 -3.61 -4.03
N PHE A 222 -11.17 -4.82 -4.07
CA PHE A 222 -10.99 -5.76 -5.17
C PHE A 222 -12.34 -5.99 -5.84
N ASN A 223 -12.57 -5.32 -6.97
CA ASN A 223 -13.76 -5.49 -7.80
C ASN A 223 -15.10 -5.35 -7.03
N GLY A 224 -15.18 -4.34 -6.15
CA GLY A 224 -16.38 -4.07 -5.36
C GLY A 224 -16.47 -4.82 -4.02
N ASN A 225 -15.51 -5.71 -3.73
CA ASN A 225 -15.31 -6.26 -2.39
C ASN A 225 -14.27 -5.41 -1.66
N VAL A 226 -14.69 -4.67 -0.66
CA VAL A 226 -13.80 -3.89 0.20
C VAL A 226 -13.34 -4.76 1.34
N ILE A 227 -12.07 -5.16 1.30
CA ILE A 227 -11.44 -5.98 2.34
C ILE A 227 -10.82 -5.04 3.36
N VAL A 228 -11.15 -5.25 4.63
CA VAL A 228 -10.63 -4.46 5.77
C VAL A 228 -9.96 -5.41 6.73
N THR A 229 -8.71 -5.12 7.09
CA THR A 229 -8.02 -5.80 8.18
C THR A 229 -8.19 -5.04 9.48
N TYR A 230 -8.06 -5.75 10.60
CA TYR A 230 -8.12 -5.17 11.94
C TYR A 230 -6.91 -5.60 12.73
N ALA A 231 -6.25 -4.62 13.37
CA ALA A 231 -5.15 -4.84 14.29
C ALA A 231 -5.54 -4.41 15.72
N LYS A 232 -4.82 -4.94 16.70
CA LYS A 232 -5.00 -4.56 18.09
C LYS A 232 -4.36 -3.20 18.32
N GLN A 233 -5.11 -2.28 18.93
CA GLN A 233 -4.61 -0.95 19.26
C GLN A 233 -3.74 -0.98 20.53
N ASP A 234 -2.75 -0.09 20.61
CA ASP A 234 -2.05 0.27 21.82
C ASP A 234 -2.96 1.06 22.79
N ALA A 235 -2.40 1.53 23.91
CA ALA A 235 -3.16 2.24 24.94
C ALA A 235 -3.64 3.63 24.47
N ASP A 236 -2.86 4.29 23.63
CA ASP A 236 -3.14 5.63 23.10
C ASP A 236 -3.96 5.56 21.80
N ARG A 237 -4.14 4.36 21.25
CA ARG A 237 -4.85 4.06 20.01
C ARG A 237 -4.20 4.71 18.78
N GLU A 238 -2.90 4.82 18.81
CA GLU A 238 -2.10 5.40 17.74
C GLU A 238 -1.47 4.32 16.87
N ASP A 239 -0.91 3.26 17.51
CA ASP A 239 -0.23 2.21 16.83
C ASP A 239 -0.81 0.83 17.13
N ASP A 240 -0.46 -0.13 16.29
CA ASP A 240 -0.80 -1.53 16.49
C ASP A 240 0.11 -2.20 17.50
N VAL A 241 -0.42 -3.21 18.17
CA VAL A 241 0.34 -4.07 19.08
C VAL A 241 0.60 -5.40 18.39
N PRO A 242 1.85 -5.73 18.04
CA PRO A 242 2.21 -7.05 17.53
C PRO A 242 1.80 -8.15 18.51
N CYS A 243 1.03 -9.10 18.03
CA CYS A 243 0.42 -10.14 18.85
C CYS A 243 0.10 -11.34 17.95
N PRO A 244 0.84 -12.47 18.05
CA PRO A 244 0.56 -13.65 17.25
C PRO A 244 -0.86 -14.17 17.44
N GLY A 245 -1.60 -14.37 16.35
CA GLY A 245 -3.01 -14.73 16.37
C GLY A 245 -3.96 -13.57 16.66
N CYS A 246 -3.49 -12.34 16.67
CA CYS A 246 -4.31 -11.14 16.83
C CYS A 246 -4.53 -10.46 15.48
N GLY A 247 -5.77 -10.45 15.02
CA GLY A 247 -6.17 -9.79 13.79
C GLY A 247 -7.44 -10.39 13.23
N PHE A 248 -8.11 -9.62 12.39
CA PHE A 248 -9.32 -10.05 11.71
C PHE A 248 -9.32 -9.51 10.28
N ILE A 249 -10.07 -10.14 9.39
CA ILE A 249 -10.28 -9.67 8.02
C ILE A 249 -11.78 -9.78 7.72
N ASP A 250 -12.38 -8.66 7.37
CA ASP A 250 -13.76 -8.58 6.93
C ASP A 250 -13.86 -8.19 5.46
N VAL A 251 -14.90 -8.66 4.82
CA VAL A 251 -15.27 -8.28 3.46
C VAL A 251 -16.58 -7.52 3.51
N PHE A 252 -16.57 -6.29 3.00
CA PHE A 252 -17.72 -5.43 2.85
C PHE A 252 -18.03 -5.21 1.37
N ASN A 253 -19.23 -4.78 1.06
CA ASN A 253 -19.51 -4.17 -0.23
C ASN A 253 -19.14 -2.68 -0.23
N THR A 254 -19.24 -2.01 -1.36
CA THR A 254 -18.91 -0.58 -1.50
C THR A 254 -19.86 0.36 -0.74
N HIS A 255 -21.00 -0.14 -0.22
CA HIS A 255 -21.87 0.60 0.73
C HIS A 255 -21.43 0.40 2.19
N GLY A 256 -20.32 -0.30 2.46
CA GLY A 256 -19.87 -0.59 3.81
C GLY A 256 -20.71 -1.63 4.56
N GLN A 257 -21.56 -2.39 3.85
CA GLN A 257 -22.33 -3.47 4.46
C GLN A 257 -21.45 -4.71 4.55
N LEU A 258 -21.37 -5.31 5.74
CA LEU A 258 -20.63 -6.54 5.98
C LEU A 258 -21.22 -7.68 5.14
N LEU A 259 -20.38 -8.27 4.29
CA LEU A 259 -20.73 -9.46 3.53
C LEU A 259 -20.36 -10.73 4.30
N ARG A 260 -19.17 -10.74 4.90
CA ARG A 260 -18.69 -11.85 5.74
C ARG A 260 -17.44 -11.47 6.54
N ARG A 261 -17.24 -12.14 7.67
CA ARG A 261 -15.93 -12.32 8.29
C ARG A 261 -15.16 -13.33 7.46
N LEU A 262 -14.01 -12.93 6.91
CA LEU A 262 -13.19 -13.80 6.06
C LEU A 262 -12.20 -14.60 6.91
N VAL A 263 -11.42 -13.90 7.77
CA VAL A 263 -10.43 -14.55 8.65
C VAL A 263 -10.58 -14.02 10.07
N SER A 264 -10.45 -14.90 11.04
CA SER A 264 -10.41 -14.56 12.47
C SER A 264 -9.15 -15.13 13.09
N GLN A 265 -8.28 -14.26 13.62
CA GLN A 265 -7.11 -14.69 14.39
C GLN A 265 -6.15 -15.62 13.59
N GLY A 266 -5.73 -16.73 14.16
CA GLY A 266 -4.92 -17.74 13.48
C GLY A 266 -3.51 -17.26 13.17
N HIS A 267 -3.19 -17.06 11.89
CA HIS A 267 -1.88 -16.62 11.42
C HIS A 267 -1.77 -15.08 11.26
N LEU A 268 -2.79 -14.33 11.68
CA LEU A 268 -2.78 -12.86 11.61
C LEU A 268 -2.00 -12.26 12.79
N ASN A 269 -1.19 -11.25 12.52
CA ASN A 269 -0.41 -10.52 13.49
C ASN A 269 -0.21 -9.08 13.00
N ALA A 270 -1.06 -8.15 13.43
CA ALA A 270 -1.15 -6.79 12.90
C ALA A 270 -1.17 -6.75 11.36
N PRO A 271 -2.20 -7.36 10.71
CA PRO A 271 -2.27 -7.46 9.26
C PRO A 271 -2.56 -6.10 8.62
N TRP A 272 -1.69 -5.65 7.68
CA TRP A 272 -1.89 -4.40 6.97
C TRP A 272 -1.92 -4.56 5.44
N GLY A 273 -0.86 -5.07 4.85
CA GLY A 273 -0.72 -5.25 3.41
C GLY A 273 -1.74 -6.24 2.86
N LEU A 274 -2.41 -5.88 1.77
CA LEU A 274 -3.43 -6.71 1.13
C LEU A 274 -3.22 -6.74 -0.38
N GLU A 275 -3.16 -7.94 -0.97
CA GLU A 275 -3.15 -8.12 -2.41
C GLU A 275 -3.91 -9.38 -2.82
N ILE A 276 -4.49 -9.38 -4.02
CA ILE A 276 -4.99 -10.60 -4.68
C ILE A 276 -4.07 -10.96 -5.83
N ALA A 277 -3.22 -11.93 -5.60
CA ALA A 277 -2.34 -12.50 -6.62
C ALA A 277 -2.78 -13.93 -6.94
N ASN A 278 -2.89 -14.26 -8.24
CA ASN A 278 -3.30 -15.59 -8.72
C ASN A 278 -4.62 -16.09 -8.11
N GLY A 279 -5.57 -15.20 -7.82
CA GLY A 279 -6.87 -15.53 -7.23
C GLY A 279 -6.83 -15.86 -5.73
N GLN A 280 -5.69 -15.65 -5.07
CA GLN A 280 -5.47 -15.86 -3.65
C GLN A 280 -5.27 -14.52 -2.94
N LEU A 281 -5.75 -14.39 -1.71
CA LEU A 281 -5.53 -13.23 -0.87
C LEU A 281 -4.20 -13.36 -0.13
N TRP A 282 -3.27 -12.49 -0.45
CA TRP A 282 -2.00 -12.31 0.22
C TRP A 282 -2.15 -11.24 1.29
N VAL A 283 -1.73 -11.55 2.51
CA VAL A 283 -1.87 -10.67 3.68
C VAL A 283 -0.50 -10.50 4.31
N GLY A 284 0.00 -9.27 4.30
CA GLY A 284 1.23 -8.89 5.02
C GLY A 284 0.92 -8.60 6.48
N ASN A 285 1.63 -9.28 7.36
CA ASN A 285 1.61 -9.01 8.79
C ASN A 285 2.76 -8.06 9.13
N PHE A 286 2.45 -6.87 9.59
CA PHE A 286 3.47 -5.98 10.15
C PHE A 286 4.13 -6.60 11.40
N GLY A 287 3.31 -7.18 12.30
CA GLY A 287 3.77 -7.64 13.61
C GLY A 287 4.78 -8.80 13.61
N ASP A 288 4.96 -9.53 12.50
CA ASP A 288 5.98 -10.58 12.39
C ASP A 288 6.68 -10.62 11.01
N GLY A 289 6.38 -9.65 10.14
CA GLY A 289 6.98 -9.53 8.81
C GLY A 289 6.61 -10.64 7.83
N ARG A 290 5.63 -11.49 8.13
CA ARG A 290 5.26 -12.63 7.29
C ARG A 290 4.15 -12.30 6.34
N ILE A 291 4.20 -12.93 5.16
CA ILE A 291 3.09 -12.94 4.23
C ILE A 291 2.32 -14.24 4.42
N ASN A 292 1.02 -14.15 4.64
CA ASN A 292 0.13 -15.29 4.76
C ASN A 292 -0.87 -15.29 3.60
N VAL A 293 -1.08 -16.46 3.00
CA VAL A 293 -1.94 -16.61 1.84
C VAL A 293 -3.23 -17.34 2.24
N TYR A 294 -4.36 -16.79 1.80
CA TYR A 294 -5.69 -17.32 2.07
C TYR A 294 -6.47 -17.51 0.77
N ASP A 295 -7.41 -18.43 0.78
CA ASP A 295 -8.46 -18.48 -0.24
C ASP A 295 -9.33 -17.23 -0.14
N ALA A 296 -9.38 -16.44 -1.20
CA ALA A 296 -10.10 -15.17 -1.20
C ALA A 296 -11.64 -15.32 -1.07
N GLY A 297 -12.18 -16.50 -1.36
CA GLY A 297 -13.61 -16.80 -1.27
C GLY A 297 -14.06 -17.19 0.14
N ASN A 298 -13.30 -18.05 0.83
CA ASN A 298 -13.73 -18.66 2.09
C ASN A 298 -12.79 -18.39 3.28
N GLY A 299 -11.62 -17.78 3.07
CA GLY A 299 -10.66 -17.43 4.12
C GLY A 299 -9.82 -18.61 4.65
N SER A 300 -9.85 -19.76 3.98
CA SER A 300 -8.99 -20.89 4.37
C SER A 300 -7.53 -20.52 4.21
N PHE A 301 -6.73 -20.77 5.23
CA PHE A 301 -5.28 -20.57 5.17
C PHE A 301 -4.65 -21.56 4.20
N LEU A 302 -3.93 -21.06 3.21
CA LEU A 302 -3.28 -21.87 2.17
C LEU A 302 -1.79 -22.07 2.45
N GLY A 303 -1.17 -21.20 3.22
CA GLY A 303 0.22 -21.29 3.58
C GLY A 303 0.91 -19.94 3.71
N THR A 304 2.18 -19.97 4.06
CA THR A 304 3.12 -18.85 4.03
C THR A 304 4.07 -19.08 2.87
N PRO A 305 4.21 -18.14 1.92
CA PRO A 305 5.16 -18.26 0.82
C PRO A 305 6.57 -18.55 1.32
N ARG A 306 7.29 -19.39 0.59
CA ARG A 306 8.62 -19.85 0.97
C ARG A 306 9.60 -19.63 -0.18
N ASP A 307 10.84 -19.37 0.18
CA ASP A 307 11.92 -19.28 -0.78
C ASP A 307 12.31 -20.65 -1.39
N VAL A 308 13.29 -20.62 -2.28
CA VAL A 308 13.82 -21.83 -2.94
C VAL A 308 14.50 -22.80 -1.97
N PHE A 309 14.85 -22.35 -0.75
CA PHE A 309 15.40 -23.16 0.34
C PHE A 309 14.33 -23.66 1.30
N ASN A 310 13.05 -23.44 1.00
CA ASN A 310 11.89 -23.77 1.84
C ASN A 310 11.83 -23.01 3.18
N ILE A 311 12.40 -21.78 3.22
CA ILE A 311 12.32 -20.86 4.36
C ILE A 311 11.13 -19.92 4.12
N PRO A 312 10.23 -19.69 5.11
CA PRO A 312 9.15 -18.73 4.97
C PRO A 312 9.68 -17.34 4.65
N LEU A 313 9.05 -16.67 3.68
CA LEU A 313 9.35 -15.25 3.41
C LEU A 313 8.98 -14.42 4.63
N GLN A 314 9.92 -13.60 5.06
CA GLN A 314 9.77 -12.72 6.21
C GLN A 314 10.59 -11.45 5.99
N PHE A 315 9.93 -10.30 6.10
CA PHE A 315 10.52 -8.98 5.91
C PHE A 315 10.23 -8.16 7.17
N ASP A 316 11.27 -7.75 7.88
CA ASP A 316 11.15 -6.92 9.07
C ASP A 316 10.40 -5.62 8.73
N GLY A 317 9.38 -5.26 9.56
CA GLY A 317 8.56 -4.09 9.31
C GLY A 317 7.74 -4.13 8.01
N LEU A 318 7.25 -5.30 7.58
CA LEU A 318 6.47 -5.47 6.34
C LEU A 318 5.19 -4.63 6.34
N TRP A 319 5.07 -3.71 5.37
CA TRP A 319 3.92 -2.85 5.19
C TRP A 319 3.11 -3.20 3.93
N GLY A 320 3.40 -2.59 2.82
CA GLY A 320 2.62 -2.66 1.59
C GLY A 320 2.82 -3.95 0.81
N LEU A 321 1.76 -4.37 0.12
CA LEU A 321 1.79 -5.40 -0.92
C LEU A 321 1.05 -4.89 -2.16
N PHE A 322 1.64 -5.11 -3.32
CA PHE A 322 1.02 -4.78 -4.60
C PHE A 322 1.38 -5.84 -5.65
N GLY A 323 0.38 -6.47 -6.26
CA GLY A 323 0.57 -7.50 -7.29
C GLY A 323 0.42 -6.91 -8.70
N ASP A 324 1.37 -7.23 -9.57
CA ASP A 324 1.30 -6.92 -10.99
C ASP A 324 1.98 -8.00 -11.81
N ASP A 325 1.30 -8.48 -12.84
CA ASP A 325 1.77 -9.44 -13.86
C ASP A 325 2.56 -10.66 -13.33
N GLY A 326 2.17 -11.16 -12.15
CA GLY A 326 2.80 -12.33 -11.50
C GLY A 326 3.88 -11.99 -10.48
N PHE A 327 4.22 -10.73 -10.34
CA PHE A 327 5.10 -10.19 -9.30
C PHE A 327 4.29 -9.67 -8.11
N VAL A 328 4.89 -9.68 -6.92
CA VAL A 328 4.34 -9.02 -5.74
C VAL A 328 5.37 -8.05 -5.19
N TYR A 329 5.14 -6.76 -5.38
CA TYR A 329 5.95 -5.71 -4.79
C TYR A 329 5.62 -5.56 -3.31
N PHE A 330 6.63 -5.23 -2.50
CA PHE A 330 6.46 -5.02 -1.07
C PHE A 330 7.26 -3.80 -0.59
N THR A 331 6.81 -3.24 0.52
CA THR A 331 7.52 -2.21 1.29
C THR A 331 7.74 -2.70 2.71
N ALA A 332 8.84 -2.29 3.31
CA ALA A 332 9.18 -2.66 4.68
C ALA A 332 9.97 -1.55 5.37
N GLY A 333 9.58 -1.23 6.62
CA GLY A 333 10.29 -0.32 7.51
C GLY A 333 11.24 -1.11 8.41
N ILE A 334 12.47 -1.32 7.96
CA ILE A 334 13.46 -2.14 8.68
C ILE A 334 14.14 -1.37 9.82
N ALA A 335 14.77 -2.11 10.74
CA ALA A 335 15.50 -1.56 11.87
C ALA A 335 14.64 -0.63 12.75
N ASP A 336 13.54 -1.16 13.28
CA ASP A 336 12.56 -0.41 14.07
C ASP A 336 12.03 0.83 13.30
N GLU A 337 11.78 0.68 11.98
CA GLU A 337 11.23 1.70 11.07
C GLU A 337 12.13 2.92 10.81
N GLU A 338 13.39 2.89 11.25
CA GLU A 338 14.35 3.96 10.98
C GLU A 338 14.87 3.96 9.53
N HIS A 339 14.70 2.84 8.82
CA HIS A 339 15.15 2.61 7.44
C HIS A 339 14.07 1.92 6.61
N GLY A 340 14.34 1.74 5.30
CA GLY A 340 13.32 1.15 4.45
C GLY A 340 13.83 0.30 3.29
N ILE A 341 12.89 -0.52 2.80
CA ILE A 341 13.05 -1.33 1.60
C ILE A 341 11.78 -1.18 0.74
N PHE A 342 11.98 -0.98 -0.55
CA PHE A 342 11.02 -1.30 -1.60
C PHE A 342 11.56 -2.48 -2.40
N GLY A 343 10.82 -3.57 -2.50
CA GLY A 343 11.28 -4.81 -3.12
C GLY A 343 10.20 -5.53 -3.91
N VAL A 344 10.58 -6.65 -4.54
CA VAL A 344 9.73 -7.49 -5.37
C VAL A 344 9.93 -8.97 -5.07
N ILE A 345 8.84 -9.73 -5.09
CA ILE A 345 8.79 -11.20 -4.96
C ILE A 345 8.34 -11.78 -6.30
N PHE A 346 9.02 -12.84 -6.79
CA PHE A 346 8.74 -13.48 -8.07
C PHE A 346 9.00 -15.00 -8.09
#